data_93bd395db2fa307b57a1d47e8526f2c1
#
_entry.id   93bd395db2fa307b57a1d47e8526f2c1
#
_cell.length_a   1.000
_cell.length_b   1.000
_cell.length_c   1.000
_cell.angle_alpha   90.00
_cell.angle_beta   90.00
_cell.angle_gamma   90.00
#
_symmetry.space_group_name_H-M   'P 1'
#
loop_
_entity.id
_entity.type
_entity.pdbx_description
1 polymer ?
#
loop_
_entity_poly.entity_id
_entity_poly.type
_entity_poly.pdbx_seq_one_letter_code
_entity_poly.pdbx_strand_id
1 'polypeptide(L)'
;GRTVQAQARPGDRTMRGEGEARVAAAPEAVWAMLLDPAVLTSVIPGAHGVRKLSETHFRADVTLGVGPVKGRYKADITLSDLDPPRAATLSGTVTGALGNGGGSGRITLAPDARGGTCIGYAYEASVGGKVAAVGGRLLDGAARVIIGGFFSALARRAGGESRPGLLRRL
;
A
#
# COMPACT_ATOMS: atom_id res chain seq x y z
N GLY A 1 12.92 15.02 1.20
CA GLY A 1 12.09 15.87 0.53
C GLY A 1 10.88 16.32 1.30
N ARG A 2 10.26 17.28 0.73
CA ARG A 2 9.04 17.77 1.32
C ARG A 2 7.95 16.74 1.22
N THR A 3 7.34 16.44 2.30
CA THR A 3 6.21 15.56 2.33
C THR A 3 4.98 16.30 1.79
N VAL A 4 4.34 15.69 0.83
CA VAL A 4 3.09 16.22 0.34
C VAL A 4 2.01 15.70 1.27
N GLN A 5 1.58 16.52 2.17
CA GLN A 5 0.55 16.11 3.09
C GLN A 5 -0.76 16.75 2.66
N ALA A 6 -1.79 15.92 2.63
CA ALA A 6 -3.11 16.45 2.39
C ALA A 6 -3.46 17.36 3.53
N GLN A 7 -3.92 18.54 3.21
CA GLN A 7 -4.39 19.48 4.21
C GLN A 7 -5.65 18.91 4.82
N ALA A 8 -5.62 18.63 6.10
CA ALA A 8 -6.80 18.14 6.78
C ALA A 8 -7.86 19.22 6.82
N ARG A 9 -9.08 18.86 6.55
CA ARG A 9 -10.21 19.78 6.55
C ARG A 9 -11.18 19.38 7.66
N PRO A 10 -12.06 20.29 8.08
CA PRO A 10 -13.10 19.89 9.03
C PRO A 10 -13.86 18.69 8.51
N GLY A 11 -14.01 17.66 9.33
CA GLY A 11 -14.69 16.46 8.95
C GLY A 11 -13.80 15.36 8.40
N ASP A 12 -12.56 15.68 8.06
CA ASP A 12 -11.62 14.68 7.59
C ASP A 12 -11.19 13.78 8.74
N ARG A 13 -10.83 12.54 8.39
CA ARG A 13 -10.29 11.57 9.33
C ARG A 13 -8.84 11.32 9.04
N THR A 14 -8.01 11.36 10.08
CA THR A 14 -6.60 11.04 9.98
C THR A 14 -6.40 9.62 10.48
N MET A 15 -5.61 8.86 9.75
CA MET A 15 -5.31 7.47 10.06
C MET A 15 -3.81 7.29 10.05
N ARG A 16 -3.32 6.39 10.87
CA ARG A 16 -1.93 5.98 10.82
C ARG A 16 -1.83 4.54 11.20
N GLY A 17 -0.80 3.90 10.69
CA GLY A 17 -0.57 2.51 10.98
C GLY A 17 0.84 2.11 10.66
N GLU A 18 1.24 0.96 11.17
CA GLU A 18 2.54 0.39 10.88
C GLU A 18 2.46 -1.11 11.01
N GLY A 19 3.41 -1.78 10.41
CA GLY A 19 3.42 -3.22 10.47
C GLY A 19 4.58 -3.81 9.73
N GLU A 20 4.57 -5.13 9.66
CA GLU A 20 5.60 -5.89 8.98
C GLU A 20 4.96 -6.99 8.18
N ALA A 21 5.64 -7.36 7.09
CA ALA A 21 5.24 -8.49 6.27
C ALA A 21 6.51 -9.20 5.84
N ARG A 22 6.36 -10.45 5.44
CA ARG A 22 7.50 -11.24 5.02
C ARG A 22 7.20 -11.90 3.70
N VAL A 23 8.17 -11.84 2.79
CA VAL A 23 8.06 -12.54 1.51
C VAL A 23 9.32 -13.36 1.28
N ALA A 24 9.19 -14.40 0.46
CA ALA A 24 10.25 -15.37 0.27
C ALA A 24 11.31 -14.95 -0.74
N ALA A 25 11.16 -13.82 -1.38
CA ALA A 25 12.14 -13.35 -2.37
C ALA A 25 13.14 -12.40 -1.72
N ALA A 26 14.34 -12.33 -2.29
CA ALA A 26 15.38 -11.43 -1.78
C ALA A 26 14.99 -9.96 -1.99
N PRO A 27 15.55 -9.04 -1.18
CA PRO A 27 15.17 -7.62 -1.28
C PRO A 27 15.26 -7.03 -2.68
N GLU A 28 16.28 -7.38 -3.46
CA GLU A 28 16.41 -6.88 -4.81
C GLU A 28 15.24 -7.30 -5.70
N ALA A 29 14.79 -8.54 -5.53
CA ALA A 29 13.67 -9.05 -6.30
C ALA A 29 12.37 -8.38 -5.87
N VAL A 30 12.19 -8.20 -4.56
CA VAL A 30 11.00 -7.53 -4.04
C VAL A 30 10.96 -6.08 -4.51
N TRP A 31 12.11 -5.42 -4.48
CA TRP A 31 12.22 -4.04 -4.95
C TRP A 31 11.74 -3.93 -6.40
N ALA A 32 12.24 -4.84 -7.26
CA ALA A 32 11.84 -4.83 -8.67
C ALA A 32 10.35 -5.07 -8.84
N MET A 33 9.79 -5.97 -8.03
CA MET A 33 8.36 -6.25 -8.09
C MET A 33 7.52 -5.04 -7.73
N LEU A 34 7.95 -4.31 -6.72
CA LEU A 34 7.20 -3.13 -6.24
C LEU A 34 7.24 -1.97 -7.22
N LEU A 35 8.11 -2.01 -8.22
CA LEU A 35 8.19 -0.98 -9.24
C LEU A 35 7.63 -1.43 -10.59
N ASP A 36 7.13 -2.65 -10.67
CA ASP A 36 6.63 -3.23 -11.92
C ASP A 36 5.11 -3.04 -11.99
N PRO A 37 4.61 -2.26 -12.95
CA PRO A 37 3.16 -2.02 -13.05
C PRO A 37 2.34 -3.31 -13.20
N ALA A 38 2.87 -4.31 -13.89
CA ALA A 38 2.13 -5.56 -14.05
C ALA A 38 2.00 -6.29 -12.72
N VAL A 39 3.07 -6.30 -11.92
CA VAL A 39 3.02 -6.90 -10.59
C VAL A 39 2.06 -6.11 -9.72
N LEU A 40 2.18 -4.79 -9.71
CA LEU A 40 1.32 -3.94 -8.87
C LEU A 40 -0.14 -4.12 -9.22
N THR A 41 -0.47 -4.26 -10.50
CA THR A 41 -1.85 -4.52 -10.92
C THR A 41 -2.37 -5.81 -10.31
N SER A 42 -1.51 -6.81 -10.16
CA SER A 42 -1.94 -8.11 -9.63
C SER A 42 -1.97 -8.15 -8.10
N VAL A 43 -1.25 -7.27 -7.41
CA VAL A 43 -1.16 -7.34 -5.94
C VAL A 43 -1.95 -6.26 -5.22
N ILE A 44 -2.22 -5.11 -5.86
CA ILE A 44 -3.06 -4.08 -5.25
C ILE A 44 -4.51 -4.56 -5.31
N PRO A 45 -5.17 -4.75 -4.15
CA PRO A 45 -6.54 -5.24 -4.16
C PRO A 45 -7.45 -4.36 -5.02
N GLY A 46 -8.11 -4.99 -5.98
CA GLY A 46 -9.07 -4.30 -6.83
C GLY A 46 -8.48 -3.47 -7.95
N ALA A 47 -7.17 -3.51 -8.15
CA ALA A 47 -6.56 -2.74 -9.23
C ALA A 47 -6.95 -3.30 -10.59
N HIS A 48 -7.32 -2.41 -11.50
CA HIS A 48 -7.65 -2.78 -12.88
C HIS A 48 -6.50 -2.49 -13.82
N GLY A 49 -5.68 -1.51 -13.49
CA GLY A 49 -4.53 -1.18 -14.28
C GLY A 49 -3.67 -0.20 -13.52
N VAL A 50 -2.38 -0.47 -13.52
CA VAL A 50 -1.40 0.42 -12.95
C VAL A 50 -0.53 0.88 -14.10
N ARG A 51 -0.35 2.18 -14.24
CA ARG A 51 0.46 2.76 -15.29
C ARG A 51 1.63 3.49 -14.67
N LYS A 52 2.80 3.26 -15.23
CA LYS A 52 4.01 3.96 -14.81
C LYS A 52 4.14 5.20 -15.68
N LEU A 53 3.97 6.36 -15.08
CA LEU A 53 4.04 7.64 -15.82
C LEU A 53 5.45 8.18 -15.88
N SER A 54 6.27 7.84 -14.90
CA SER A 54 7.68 8.16 -14.88
C SER A 54 8.36 7.16 -13.94
N GLU A 55 9.66 7.29 -13.76
CA GLU A 55 10.38 6.37 -12.88
C GLU A 55 9.85 6.39 -11.44
N THR A 56 9.19 7.47 -11.04
CA THR A 56 8.73 7.63 -9.68
C THR A 56 7.24 7.93 -9.56
N HIS A 57 6.50 7.89 -10.66
CA HIS A 57 5.09 8.27 -10.62
C HIS A 57 4.22 7.19 -11.26
N PHE A 58 3.26 6.71 -10.51
CA PHE A 58 2.34 5.66 -10.95
C PHE A 58 0.90 6.13 -10.77
N ARG A 59 0.04 5.62 -11.64
CA ARG A 59 -1.39 5.92 -11.57
C ARG A 59 -2.16 4.60 -11.68
N ALA A 60 -3.20 4.46 -10.89
CA ALA A 60 -3.96 3.21 -10.86
C ALA A 60 -5.45 3.47 -10.80
N ASP A 61 -6.21 2.58 -11.44
CA ASP A 61 -7.67 2.53 -11.28
C ASP A 61 -7.97 1.34 -10.39
N VAL A 62 -8.74 1.57 -9.33
CA VAL A 62 -8.99 0.57 -8.30
C VAL A 62 -10.47 0.50 -8.00
N THR A 63 -10.99 -0.71 -7.90
CA THR A 63 -12.34 -0.93 -7.40
C THR A 63 -12.23 -1.72 -6.11
N LEU A 64 -12.61 -1.08 -5.01
CA LEU A 64 -12.57 -1.73 -3.71
C LEU A 64 -13.90 -2.37 -3.39
N GLY A 65 -13.83 -3.57 -2.81
CA GLY A 65 -15.03 -4.28 -2.36
C GLY A 65 -15.16 -4.33 -0.85
N VAL A 66 -14.35 -3.57 -0.14
CA VAL A 66 -14.36 -3.59 1.31
C VAL A 66 -15.42 -2.63 1.83
N GLY A 67 -16.44 -3.19 2.46
CA GLY A 67 -17.61 -2.51 3.03
C GLY A 67 -17.67 -1.00 3.01
N PRO A 68 -17.13 -0.33 4.04
CA PRO A 68 -17.32 1.11 4.17
C PRO A 68 -16.62 1.94 3.08
N VAL A 69 -15.64 1.36 2.41
CA VAL A 69 -14.92 2.09 1.36
C VAL A 69 -15.19 1.52 -0.03
N LYS A 70 -16.24 0.71 -0.16
CA LYS A 70 -16.58 0.08 -1.42
C LYS A 70 -16.82 1.13 -2.50
N GLY A 71 -16.18 0.95 -3.66
CA GLY A 71 -16.35 1.90 -4.75
C GLY A 71 -15.16 1.92 -5.69
N ARG A 72 -15.25 2.81 -6.67
CA ARG A 72 -14.19 3.00 -7.67
C ARG A 72 -13.35 4.21 -7.31
N TYR A 73 -12.05 4.07 -7.48
CA TYR A 73 -11.11 5.11 -7.10
C TYR A 73 -10.00 5.24 -8.13
N LYS A 74 -9.47 6.44 -8.21
CA LYS A 74 -8.25 6.70 -8.97
C LYS A 74 -7.16 7.07 -7.98
N ALA A 75 -6.00 6.44 -8.13
CA ALA A 75 -4.89 6.65 -7.21
C ALA A 75 -3.69 7.19 -7.98
N ASP A 76 -3.00 8.15 -7.37
CA ASP A 76 -1.73 8.67 -7.87
C ASP A 76 -0.70 8.42 -6.79
N ILE A 77 0.41 7.80 -7.17
CA ILE A 77 1.45 7.43 -6.22
C ILE A 77 2.79 7.96 -6.72
N THR A 78 3.49 8.66 -5.86
CA THR A 78 4.81 9.19 -6.17
C THR A 78 5.81 8.61 -5.18
N LEU A 79 6.94 8.18 -5.69
CA LEU A 79 8.03 7.66 -4.88
C LEU A 79 9.09 8.72 -4.68
N SER A 80 9.66 8.75 -3.48
CA SER A 80 10.74 9.68 -3.16
C SER A 80 11.65 9.05 -2.14
N ASP A 81 12.76 9.75 -1.85
CA ASP A 81 13.73 9.28 -0.87
C ASP A 81 14.11 7.83 -1.10
N LEU A 82 14.41 7.50 -2.35
CA LEU A 82 14.71 6.13 -2.74
C LEU A 82 16.09 5.72 -2.26
N ASP A 83 16.15 4.55 -1.65
CA ASP A 83 17.40 3.92 -1.22
C ASP A 83 17.33 2.46 -1.64
N PRO A 84 17.50 2.17 -2.93
CA PRO A 84 17.36 0.79 -3.42
C PRO A 84 18.43 -0.11 -2.87
N PRO A 85 18.10 -1.33 -2.52
CA PRO A 85 16.76 -1.91 -2.48
C PRO A 85 16.18 -1.89 -1.05
N ARG A 86 16.54 -0.91 -0.24
CA ARG A 86 16.27 -0.90 1.20
C ARG A 86 15.07 -0.08 1.63
N ALA A 87 14.80 1.02 0.95
CA ALA A 87 13.75 1.90 1.47
C ALA A 87 13.24 2.88 0.42
N ALA A 88 12.00 3.32 0.60
CA ALA A 88 11.40 4.35 -0.23
C ALA A 88 10.28 5.01 0.53
N THR A 89 9.98 6.26 0.16
CA THR A 89 8.80 6.96 0.64
C THR A 89 7.77 6.97 -0.47
N LEU A 90 6.54 6.62 -0.12
CA LEU A 90 5.41 6.68 -1.03
C LEU A 90 4.51 7.82 -0.59
N SER A 91 4.09 8.64 -1.54
CA SER A 91 3.10 9.68 -1.29
C SER A 91 2.00 9.49 -2.30
N GLY A 92 0.76 9.70 -1.90
CA GLY A 92 -0.30 9.42 -2.84
C GLY A 92 -1.59 10.14 -2.52
N THR A 93 -2.45 10.18 -3.53
CA THR A 93 -3.79 10.69 -3.41
C THR A 93 -4.75 9.70 -4.04
N VAL A 94 -5.97 9.69 -3.53
CA VAL A 94 -7.02 8.79 -4.02
C VAL A 94 -8.29 9.63 -4.16
N THR A 95 -8.99 9.47 -5.26
CA THR A 95 -10.27 10.17 -5.46
C THR A 95 -11.31 9.17 -5.96
N GLY A 96 -12.55 9.35 -5.51
CA GLY A 96 -13.65 8.52 -5.92
C GLY A 96 -14.98 9.15 -5.52
N ALA A 97 -16.06 8.48 -5.89
CA ALA A 97 -17.40 9.02 -5.62
C ALA A 97 -17.70 9.16 -4.13
N LEU A 98 -17.13 8.29 -3.31
CA LEU A 98 -17.40 8.31 -1.86
C LEU A 98 -16.50 9.27 -1.11
N GLY A 99 -15.49 9.83 -1.77
CA GLY A 99 -14.60 10.75 -1.09
C GLY A 99 -13.20 10.71 -1.66
N ASN A 100 -12.29 11.30 -0.92
CA ASN A 100 -10.92 11.38 -1.35
C ASN A 100 -10.00 11.14 -0.16
N GLY A 101 -8.74 10.95 -0.46
CA GLY A 101 -7.74 10.77 0.57
C GLY A 101 -6.37 11.07 0.05
N GLY A 102 -5.44 11.16 0.97
CA GLY A 102 -4.05 11.33 0.61
C GLY A 102 -3.19 11.02 1.82
N GLY A 103 -1.93 10.74 1.54
CA GLY A 103 -1.03 10.45 2.64
C GLY A 103 0.34 10.06 2.16
N SER A 104 1.12 9.60 3.10
CA SER A 104 2.47 9.14 2.80
C SER A 104 2.82 7.99 3.70
N GLY A 105 3.81 7.21 3.25
CA GLY A 105 4.31 6.11 4.03
C GLY A 105 5.74 5.80 3.70
N ARG A 106 6.40 5.12 4.61
CA ARG A 106 7.77 4.68 4.40
C ARG A 106 7.77 3.16 4.38
N ILE A 107 8.43 2.60 3.39
CA ILE A 107 8.58 1.16 3.29
C ILE A 107 10.07 0.81 3.38
N THR A 108 10.37 -0.23 4.12
CA THR A 108 11.74 -0.71 4.26
C THR A 108 11.80 -2.19 3.92
N LEU A 109 12.89 -2.59 3.29
CA LEU A 109 13.12 -3.99 2.93
C LEU A 109 14.44 -4.42 3.55
N ALA A 110 14.39 -5.46 4.35
CA ALA A 110 15.59 -5.99 4.97
C ALA A 110 15.68 -7.49 4.70
N PRO A 111 16.87 -8.02 4.44
CA PRO A 111 17.00 -9.46 4.25
C PRO A 111 16.72 -10.18 5.56
N ASP A 112 16.11 -11.34 5.47
CA ASP A 112 15.92 -12.16 6.66
C ASP A 112 16.87 -13.35 6.61
N ALA A 113 16.87 -14.13 7.69
CA ALA A 113 17.82 -15.22 7.85
C ALA A 113 17.61 -16.35 6.84
N ARG A 114 16.48 -16.37 6.16
CA ARG A 114 16.18 -17.45 5.21
C ARG A 114 16.34 -17.03 3.77
N GLY A 115 16.93 -15.87 3.54
CA GLY A 115 17.10 -15.37 2.17
C GLY A 115 15.91 -14.62 1.62
N GLY A 116 14.87 -14.46 2.40
CA GLY A 116 13.72 -13.66 2.00
C GLY A 116 13.85 -12.22 2.45
N THR A 117 12.72 -11.53 2.49
CA THR A 117 12.69 -10.13 2.86
C THR A 117 11.66 -9.89 3.96
N CYS A 118 12.08 -9.13 4.96
CA CYS A 118 11.20 -8.57 5.94
C CYS A 118 10.85 -7.16 5.50
N ILE A 119 9.57 -6.88 5.29
CA ILE A 119 9.10 -5.58 4.83
C ILE A 119 8.50 -4.86 6.01
N GLY A 120 9.04 -3.68 6.32
CA GLY A 120 8.46 -2.82 7.35
C GLY A 120 7.72 -1.68 6.67
N TYR A 121 6.63 -1.22 7.27
CA TYR A 121 5.92 -0.08 6.72
C TYR A 121 5.28 0.74 7.83
N ALA A 122 5.16 2.04 7.56
CA ALA A 122 4.47 2.95 8.44
C ALA A 122 3.82 4.02 7.56
N TYR A 123 2.60 4.40 7.89
CA TYR A 123 1.90 5.38 7.06
C TYR A 123 1.04 6.31 7.89
N GLU A 124 0.74 7.44 7.26
CA GLU A 124 -0.20 8.44 7.75
C GLU A 124 -1.08 8.85 6.59
N ALA A 125 -2.38 8.91 6.79
CA ALA A 125 -3.31 9.26 5.73
C ALA A 125 -4.47 10.05 6.28
N SER A 126 -5.09 10.84 5.41
CA SER A 126 -6.27 11.60 5.74
C SER A 126 -7.32 11.30 4.68
N VAL A 127 -8.56 11.09 5.10
CA VAL A 127 -9.66 10.84 4.17
C VAL A 127 -10.78 11.82 4.43
N GLY A 128 -11.47 12.19 3.34
CA GLY A 128 -12.56 13.15 3.41
C GLY A 128 -13.75 12.67 2.60
N GLY A 129 -14.85 13.40 2.68
CA GLY A 129 -16.09 13.06 1.99
C GLY A 129 -16.89 12.03 2.77
N LYS A 130 -17.76 11.33 2.05
CA LYS A 130 -18.65 10.36 2.69
C LYS A 130 -17.88 9.24 3.39
N VAL A 131 -16.73 8.88 2.86
CA VAL A 131 -15.95 7.81 3.44
C VAL A 131 -15.45 8.18 4.85
N ALA A 132 -15.21 9.48 5.10
CA ALA A 132 -14.76 9.91 6.42
C ALA A 132 -15.85 9.76 7.47
N ALA A 133 -17.11 9.80 7.05
CA ALA A 133 -18.24 9.75 7.99
C ALA A 133 -18.43 8.37 8.61
N VAL A 134 -17.83 7.31 8.06
CA VAL A 134 -18.02 5.97 8.61
C VAL A 134 -17.34 5.77 9.95
N GLY A 135 -16.37 6.62 10.28
CA GLY A 135 -15.70 6.57 11.58
C GLY A 135 -14.37 5.85 11.55
N GLY A 136 -13.55 6.20 12.54
CA GLY A 136 -12.16 5.73 12.55
C GLY A 136 -12.01 4.22 12.68
N ARG A 137 -12.84 3.58 13.51
CA ARG A 137 -12.72 2.14 13.71
C ARG A 137 -12.96 1.36 12.42
N LEU A 138 -14.01 1.75 11.68
CA LEU A 138 -14.31 1.05 10.43
C LEU A 138 -13.25 1.35 9.37
N LEU A 139 -12.73 2.56 9.34
CA LEU A 139 -11.67 2.89 8.40
C LEU A 139 -10.38 2.15 8.71
N ASP A 140 -10.03 2.03 9.99
CA ASP A 140 -8.85 1.26 10.38
C ASP A 140 -9.00 -0.20 9.99
N GLY A 141 -10.18 -0.75 10.15
CA GLY A 141 -10.45 -2.13 9.75
C GLY A 141 -10.31 -2.32 8.25
N ALA A 142 -10.85 -1.38 7.47
CA ALA A 142 -10.74 -1.45 6.02
C ALA A 142 -9.28 -1.35 5.58
N ALA A 143 -8.51 -0.46 6.20
CA ALA A 143 -7.10 -0.32 5.89
C ALA A 143 -6.35 -1.62 6.14
N ARG A 144 -6.63 -2.28 7.27
CA ARG A 144 -5.97 -3.54 7.57
C ARG A 144 -6.28 -4.61 6.54
N VAL A 145 -7.52 -4.67 6.08
CA VAL A 145 -7.92 -5.65 5.06
C VAL A 145 -7.19 -5.38 3.74
N ILE A 146 -7.15 -4.12 3.33
CA ILE A 146 -6.53 -3.74 2.06
C ILE A 146 -5.02 -3.99 2.11
N ILE A 147 -4.37 -3.56 3.18
CA ILE A 147 -2.92 -3.74 3.32
C ILE A 147 -2.58 -5.22 3.44
N GLY A 148 -3.36 -5.96 4.22
CA GLY A 148 -3.14 -7.40 4.34
C GLY A 148 -3.29 -8.12 3.01
N GLY A 149 -4.29 -7.73 2.22
CA GLY A 149 -4.48 -8.30 0.90
C GLY A 149 -3.33 -8.01 -0.04
N PHE A 150 -2.80 -6.78 0.04
CA PHE A 150 -1.65 -6.41 -0.77
C PHE A 150 -0.44 -7.30 -0.46
N PHE A 151 -0.09 -7.42 0.80
CA PHE A 151 1.10 -8.20 1.16
C PHE A 151 0.91 -9.69 0.96
N SER A 152 -0.31 -10.21 1.16
CA SER A 152 -0.58 -11.61 0.86
C SER A 152 -0.41 -11.91 -0.63
N ALA A 153 -0.92 -11.02 -1.48
CA ALA A 153 -0.79 -11.19 -2.91
C ALA A 153 0.67 -11.05 -3.34
N LEU A 154 1.40 -10.11 -2.73
CA LEU A 154 2.81 -9.94 -3.04
C LEU A 154 3.60 -11.19 -2.68
N ALA A 155 3.32 -11.77 -1.52
CA ALA A 155 4.01 -12.98 -1.08
C ALA A 155 3.77 -14.14 -2.05
N ARG A 156 2.53 -14.29 -2.51
CA ARG A 156 2.23 -15.34 -3.48
C ARG A 156 2.94 -15.09 -4.81
N ARG A 157 2.94 -13.83 -5.23
CA ARG A 157 3.57 -13.45 -6.50
C ARG A 157 5.09 -13.67 -6.44
N ALA A 158 5.67 -13.50 -5.27
CA ALA A 158 7.10 -13.70 -5.08
C ALA A 158 7.49 -15.18 -5.05
N GLY A 159 6.54 -16.06 -5.32
CA GLY A 159 6.82 -17.48 -5.36
C GLY A 159 6.79 -18.12 -4.00
N GLY A 160 6.46 -17.35 -2.99
CA GLY A 160 6.41 -17.87 -1.65
C GLY A 160 5.01 -18.15 -1.20
N GLU A 161 4.92 -18.75 -0.03
CA GLU A 161 3.65 -19.00 0.60
C GLU A 161 3.14 -17.73 1.23
N SER A 162 1.87 -17.48 1.06
CA SER A 162 1.26 -16.32 1.69
C SER A 162 0.60 -16.69 3.02
N ARG A 163 0.88 -17.86 3.53
CA ARG A 163 0.27 -18.36 4.74
C ARG A 163 1.22 -18.17 5.92
N PRO A 164 1.23 -16.99 6.51
CA PRO A 164 2.21 -16.69 7.55
C PRO A 164 2.17 -17.67 8.72
N GLY A 165 0.98 -18.05 9.13
CA GLY A 165 0.86 -18.99 10.24
C GLY A 165 1.47 -20.34 9.92
N LEU A 166 1.25 -20.82 8.71
CA LEU A 166 1.80 -22.10 8.29
C LEU A 166 3.31 -22.04 8.24
N LEU A 167 3.85 -20.99 7.66
CA LEU A 167 5.29 -20.84 7.53
C LEU A 167 5.97 -20.85 8.88
N ARG A 168 5.39 -20.18 9.83
CA ARG A 168 6.02 -20.08 11.13
C ARG A 168 6.04 -21.38 11.89
N ARG A 169 5.15 -22.27 11.58
CA ARG A 169 5.10 -23.56 12.26
C ARG A 169 6.21 -24.50 11.85
N LEU A 170 6.79 -24.22 10.74
CA LEU A 170 7.82 -25.10 10.20
C LEU A 170 9.19 -24.90 10.83
#